data_a750adae553f1c375baf139f3315f80f
#
_entry.id   a750adae553f1c375baf139f3315f80f
#
_cell.length_a   1.000
_cell.length_b   1.000
_cell.length_c   1.000
_cell.angle_alpha   90.00
_cell.angle_beta   90.00
_cell.angle_gamma   90.00
#
_symmetry.space_group_name_H-M   'P 1'
#
loop_
_entity.id
_entity.type
_entity.pdbx_description
1 polymer ?
#
loop_
_entity_poly.entity_id
_entity_poly.type
_entity_poly.pdbx_seq_one_letter_code
_entity_poly.pdbx_strand_id
1 'polypeptide(L)'
;MWKVIAVVLVAVLAFGGWEFGHRAKHTVGGTISTLAIAIPDQASLTVAEDNLNQAAPAANAYFAANGSYEGLTVPAATVRVATATSYCLEATVRTTTAHLSGPNGTPAAGPCP
;
A
#
# COMPACT_ATOMS: atom_id res chain seq x y z
N MET A 1 -20.82 -24.47 35.04
CA MET A 1 -20.74 -23.99 33.65
C MET A 1 -19.58 -23.10 33.42
N TRP A 2 -19.36 -22.10 34.22
CA TRP A 2 -18.26 -21.19 33.97
C TRP A 2 -16.88 -21.77 34.21
N LYS A 3 -16.77 -22.82 35.05
CA LYS A 3 -15.52 -23.55 35.21
C LYS A 3 -15.09 -24.26 33.93
N VAL A 4 -16.05 -24.76 33.19
CA VAL A 4 -15.81 -25.43 31.92
C VAL A 4 -15.37 -24.41 30.87
N ILE A 5 -15.96 -23.24 30.85
CA ILE A 5 -15.62 -22.15 29.94
C ILE A 5 -14.18 -21.68 30.19
N ALA A 6 -13.81 -21.55 31.46
CA ALA A 6 -12.45 -21.12 31.81
C ALA A 6 -11.40 -22.12 31.35
N VAL A 7 -11.69 -23.42 31.51
CA VAL A 7 -10.78 -24.47 31.06
C VAL A 7 -10.60 -24.48 29.55
N VAL A 8 -11.70 -24.29 28.84
CA VAL A 8 -11.67 -24.24 27.35
C VAL A 8 -10.87 -23.03 26.88
N LEU A 9 -11.06 -21.87 27.52
CA LEU A 9 -10.31 -20.67 27.16
C LEU A 9 -8.82 -20.82 27.38
N VAL A 10 -8.42 -21.41 28.50
CA VAL A 10 -7.00 -21.64 28.78
C VAL A 10 -6.39 -22.63 27.77
N ALA A 11 -7.12 -23.67 27.42
CA ALA A 11 -6.65 -24.65 26.44
C ALA A 11 -6.46 -24.01 25.06
N VAL A 12 -7.37 -23.16 24.64
CA VAL A 12 -7.28 -22.47 23.35
C VAL A 12 -6.09 -21.52 23.33
N LEU A 13 -5.90 -20.76 24.39
CA LEU A 13 -4.77 -19.82 24.47
C LEU A 13 -3.41 -20.54 24.49
N ALA A 14 -3.31 -21.61 25.26
CA ALA A 14 -2.08 -22.38 25.34
C ALA A 14 -1.76 -23.05 24.00
N PHE A 15 -2.74 -23.62 23.36
CA PHE A 15 -2.56 -24.33 22.10
C PHE A 15 -2.28 -23.37 20.95
N GLY A 16 -3.04 -22.30 20.83
CA GLY A 16 -2.84 -21.31 19.77
C GLY A 16 -1.52 -20.56 19.90
N GLY A 17 -1.15 -20.16 21.10
CA GLY A 17 0.10 -19.46 21.34
C GLY A 17 1.34 -20.30 21.07
N TRP A 18 1.31 -21.53 21.43
CA TRP A 18 2.40 -22.47 21.19
C TRP A 18 2.66 -22.66 19.70
N GLU A 19 1.63 -22.99 18.96
CA GLU A 19 1.77 -23.32 17.55
C GLU A 19 2.19 -22.11 16.73
N PHE A 20 1.63 -20.97 17.02
CA PHE A 20 1.94 -19.73 16.31
C PHE A 20 3.38 -19.29 16.58
N GLY A 21 3.85 -19.35 17.82
CA GLY A 21 5.21 -18.96 18.17
C GLY A 21 6.28 -19.83 17.52
N HIS A 22 6.05 -21.13 17.44
CA HIS A 22 7.00 -22.04 16.82
C HIS A 22 7.14 -21.84 15.32
N ARG A 23 6.04 -21.74 14.62
CA ARG A 23 6.06 -21.58 13.18
C ARG A 23 6.66 -20.24 12.76
N ALA A 24 6.33 -19.19 13.46
CA ALA A 24 6.87 -17.87 13.17
C ALA A 24 8.39 -17.83 13.27
N LYS A 25 8.98 -18.48 14.25
CA LYS A 25 10.44 -18.49 14.42
C LYS A 25 11.16 -19.25 13.32
N HIS A 26 10.63 -20.38 12.91
CA HIS A 26 11.31 -21.22 11.94
C HIS A 26 11.11 -20.77 10.49
N THR A 27 9.90 -20.39 10.14
CA THR A 27 9.55 -20.10 8.75
C THR A 27 9.88 -18.68 8.37
N VAL A 28 9.56 -17.72 9.23
CA VAL A 28 9.71 -16.30 8.91
C VAL A 28 11.16 -15.84 8.99
N GLY A 29 11.93 -16.35 9.94
CA GLY A 29 13.34 -15.96 10.10
C GLY A 29 14.22 -16.34 8.93
N GLY A 30 14.08 -17.57 8.40
CA GLY A 30 14.87 -18.03 7.26
C GLY A 30 14.43 -17.43 5.94
N THR A 31 13.14 -17.25 5.76
CA THR A 31 12.58 -16.73 4.51
C THR A 31 12.82 -15.24 4.36
N ILE A 32 12.72 -14.46 5.43
CA ILE A 32 12.93 -13.01 5.39
C ILE A 32 14.37 -12.65 5.05
N SER A 33 15.38 -13.38 5.53
CA SER A 33 16.76 -13.08 5.19
C SER A 33 17.04 -13.20 3.71
N THR A 34 16.41 -14.14 3.02
CA THR A 34 16.58 -14.32 1.58
C THR A 34 15.77 -13.30 0.79
N LEU A 35 14.55 -13.03 1.20
CA LEU A 35 13.65 -12.11 0.52
C LEU A 35 14.04 -10.64 0.75
N ALA A 36 14.66 -10.30 1.87
CA ALA A 36 15.09 -8.94 2.14
C ALA A 36 16.14 -8.42 1.15
N ILE A 37 16.84 -9.30 0.44
CA ILE A 37 17.78 -8.93 -0.61
C ILE A 37 17.05 -8.66 -1.94
N ALA A 38 15.95 -9.35 -2.20
CA ALA A 38 15.23 -9.30 -3.47
C ALA A 38 14.01 -8.38 -3.47
N ILE A 39 13.41 -8.11 -2.31
CA ILE A 39 12.12 -7.43 -2.19
C ILE A 39 12.19 -5.90 -1.95
N PRO A 40 13.29 -5.25 -1.48
CA PRO A 40 13.21 -3.83 -1.12
C PRO A 40 12.64 -2.95 -2.23
N ASP A 41 13.03 -3.19 -3.48
CA ASP A 41 12.54 -2.39 -4.60
C ASP A 41 11.08 -2.69 -4.94
N GLN A 42 10.70 -3.97 -4.89
CA GLN A 42 9.30 -4.36 -5.12
C GLN A 42 8.38 -3.86 -4.01
N ALA A 43 8.82 -3.93 -2.76
CA ALA A 43 8.05 -3.39 -1.64
C ALA A 43 7.89 -1.89 -1.76
N SER A 44 8.93 -1.18 -2.15
CA SER A 44 8.88 0.27 -2.37
C SER A 44 7.94 0.63 -3.53
N LEU A 45 7.97 -0.14 -4.61
CA LEU A 45 7.07 0.06 -5.74
C LEU A 45 5.61 -0.16 -5.32
N THR A 46 5.34 -1.22 -4.57
CA THR A 46 3.98 -1.50 -4.08
C THR A 46 3.46 -0.36 -3.21
N VAL A 47 4.27 0.17 -2.31
CA VAL A 47 3.87 1.30 -1.46
C VAL A 47 3.64 2.55 -2.31
N ALA A 48 4.49 2.82 -3.30
CA ALA A 48 4.30 3.95 -4.19
C ALA A 48 3.00 3.82 -4.99
N GLU A 49 2.69 2.64 -5.50
CA GLU A 49 1.44 2.39 -6.20
C GLU A 49 0.22 2.52 -5.28
N ASP A 50 0.32 2.06 -4.03
CA ASP A 50 -0.74 2.23 -3.04
C ASP A 50 -0.97 3.69 -2.73
N ASN A 51 0.09 4.49 -2.64
CA ASN A 51 -0.03 5.92 -2.44
C ASN A 51 -0.77 6.59 -3.61
N LEU A 52 -0.51 6.15 -4.84
CA LEU A 52 -1.22 6.64 -6.01
C LEU A 52 -2.69 6.24 -5.99
N ASN A 53 -2.99 5.00 -5.59
CA ASN A 53 -4.36 4.54 -5.44
C ASN A 53 -5.13 5.31 -4.37
N GLN A 54 -4.45 5.77 -3.32
CA GLN A 54 -5.06 6.63 -2.31
C GLN A 54 -5.27 8.06 -2.82
N ALA A 55 -4.40 8.53 -3.67
CA ALA A 55 -4.49 9.88 -4.23
C ALA A 55 -5.56 10.01 -5.32
N ALA A 56 -5.83 8.95 -6.07
CA ALA A 56 -6.77 8.98 -7.18
C ALA A 56 -8.19 9.43 -6.81
N PRO A 57 -8.79 8.96 -5.70
CA PRO A 57 -10.10 9.46 -5.29
C PRO A 57 -10.13 10.96 -5.00
N ALA A 58 -9.04 11.51 -4.46
CA ALA A 58 -8.94 12.94 -4.24
C ALA A 58 -8.92 13.72 -5.56
N ALA A 59 -8.26 13.20 -6.59
CA ALA A 59 -8.27 13.79 -7.92
C ALA A 59 -9.68 13.76 -8.52
N ASN A 60 -10.40 12.65 -8.38
CA ASN A 60 -11.77 12.54 -8.85
C ASN A 60 -12.71 13.51 -8.13
N ALA A 61 -12.55 13.66 -6.82
CA ALA A 61 -13.35 14.60 -6.05
C ALA A 61 -13.06 16.05 -6.46
N TYR A 62 -11.79 16.36 -6.73
CA TYR A 62 -11.39 17.69 -7.19
C TYR A 62 -12.06 18.03 -8.52
N PHE A 63 -12.04 17.10 -9.47
CA PHE A 63 -12.69 17.28 -10.76
C PHE A 63 -14.21 17.46 -10.62
N ALA A 64 -14.83 16.67 -9.76
CA ALA A 64 -16.27 16.79 -9.51
C ALA A 64 -16.65 18.17 -8.97
N ALA A 65 -15.78 18.75 -8.15
CA ALA A 65 -16.01 20.06 -7.56
C ALA A 65 -15.69 21.23 -8.51
N ASN A 66 -14.68 21.06 -9.39
CA ASN A 66 -14.11 22.16 -10.16
C ASN A 66 -14.31 22.05 -11.68
N GLY A 67 -14.68 20.86 -12.18
CA GLY A 67 -14.84 20.60 -13.61
C GLY A 67 -13.53 20.58 -14.39
N SER A 68 -12.40 20.57 -13.70
CA SER A 68 -11.05 20.60 -14.29
C SER A 68 -10.06 20.04 -13.29
N TYR A 69 -8.95 19.48 -13.75
CA TYR A 69 -7.85 19.08 -12.89
C TYR A 69 -6.82 20.18 -12.66
N GLU A 70 -6.94 21.32 -13.33
CA GLU A 70 -6.01 22.41 -13.15
C GLU A 70 -5.97 22.86 -11.69
N GLY A 71 -4.76 23.01 -11.14
CA GLY A 71 -4.57 23.34 -9.74
C GLY A 71 -4.72 22.18 -8.78
N LEU A 72 -4.82 20.94 -9.29
CA LEU A 72 -4.99 19.76 -8.47
C LEU A 72 -3.88 19.59 -7.46
N THR A 73 -4.26 19.26 -6.22
CA THR A 73 -3.36 18.76 -5.19
C THR A 73 -3.95 17.50 -4.59
N VAL A 74 -3.10 16.54 -4.27
CA VAL A 74 -3.54 15.26 -3.71
C VAL A 74 -2.67 14.88 -2.54
N PRO A 75 -3.18 14.11 -1.57
CA PRO A 75 -2.36 13.55 -0.50
C PRO A 75 -1.49 12.41 -1.04
N ALA A 76 -0.37 12.16 -0.40
CA ALA A 76 0.50 10.99 -0.60
C ALA A 76 1.17 10.90 -1.98
N ALA A 77 0.98 11.86 -2.87
CA ALA A 77 1.60 11.87 -4.20
C ALA A 77 1.88 13.30 -4.64
N THR A 78 2.71 13.44 -5.68
CA THR A 78 3.03 14.71 -6.29
C THR A 78 2.29 14.84 -7.62
N VAL A 79 1.64 15.96 -7.86
CA VAL A 79 1.00 16.25 -9.15
C VAL A 79 2.06 16.81 -10.09
N ARG A 80 2.39 16.06 -11.13
CA ARG A 80 3.37 16.47 -12.13
C ARG A 80 2.75 17.20 -13.30
N VAL A 81 1.58 16.75 -13.71
CA VAL A 81 0.80 17.33 -14.79
C VAL A 81 -0.63 17.43 -14.32
N ALA A 82 -1.27 18.57 -14.56
CA ALA A 82 -2.69 18.74 -14.32
C ALA A 82 -3.23 19.72 -15.36
N THR A 83 -4.13 19.20 -16.20
CA THR A 83 -4.80 19.96 -17.23
C THR A 83 -6.30 19.99 -16.97
N ALA A 84 -7.06 20.58 -17.86
CA ALA A 84 -8.51 20.60 -17.71
C ALA A 84 -9.13 19.19 -17.70
N THR A 85 -8.51 18.23 -18.41
CA THR A 85 -9.09 16.91 -18.64
C THR A 85 -8.22 15.74 -18.24
N SER A 86 -6.99 15.98 -17.82
CA SER A 86 -6.06 14.89 -17.49
C SER A 86 -5.09 15.30 -16.39
N TYR A 87 -4.45 14.32 -15.80
CA TYR A 87 -3.41 14.54 -14.80
C TYR A 87 -2.41 13.40 -14.79
N CYS A 88 -1.23 13.64 -14.24
CA CYS A 88 -0.26 12.61 -13.94
C CYS A 88 0.30 12.82 -12.54
N LEU A 89 0.19 11.79 -11.72
CA LEU A 89 0.67 11.78 -10.34
C LEU A 89 1.92 10.92 -10.24
N GLU A 90 2.84 11.30 -9.37
CA GLU A 90 4.01 10.49 -9.03
C GLU A 90 4.07 10.25 -7.54
N ALA A 91 4.48 9.05 -7.17
CA ALA A 91 4.81 8.72 -5.80
C ALA A 91 6.21 8.09 -5.79
N THR A 92 7.05 8.53 -4.87
CA THR A 92 8.41 8.01 -4.72
C THR A 92 8.57 7.49 -3.31
N VAL A 93 9.02 6.24 -3.21
CA VAL A 93 9.37 5.59 -1.94
C VAL A 93 10.81 5.14 -2.06
N ARG A 94 11.68 5.71 -1.21
CA ARG A 94 13.12 5.54 -1.33
C ARG A 94 13.60 6.05 -2.70
N THR A 95 14.11 5.14 -3.54
CA THR A 95 14.57 5.47 -4.89
C THR A 95 13.59 4.99 -5.97
N THR A 96 12.46 4.43 -5.57
CA THR A 96 11.49 3.83 -6.50
C THR A 96 10.35 4.82 -6.74
N THR A 97 10.11 5.12 -8.01
CA THR A 97 9.04 6.01 -8.45
C THR A 97 7.99 5.24 -9.21
N ALA A 98 6.73 5.55 -8.97
CA ALA A 98 5.60 5.08 -9.74
C ALA A 98 4.78 6.28 -10.19
N HIS A 99 3.98 6.10 -11.23
CA HIS A 99 3.10 7.16 -11.73
C HIS A 99 1.69 6.64 -12.00
N LEU A 100 0.75 7.53 -12.02
CA LEU A 100 -0.64 7.27 -12.39
C LEU A 100 -1.12 8.37 -13.32
N SER A 101 -1.43 8.00 -14.55
CA SER A 101 -2.02 8.93 -15.52
C SER A 101 -3.53 8.80 -15.48
N GLY A 102 -4.21 9.89 -15.17
CA GLY A 102 -5.66 9.89 -15.05
C GLY A 102 -6.35 10.63 -16.18
N PRO A 103 -7.69 10.49 -16.21
CA PRO A 103 -8.53 9.92 -15.15
C PRO A 103 -8.68 8.40 -15.12
N ASN A 104 -8.31 7.67 -16.12
CA ASN A 104 -8.61 6.24 -16.23
C ASN A 104 -7.38 5.34 -16.22
N GLY A 105 -6.25 5.85 -15.77
CA GLY A 105 -5.02 5.07 -15.71
C GLY A 105 -4.94 4.16 -14.50
N THR A 106 -3.95 3.27 -14.53
CA THR A 106 -3.56 2.44 -13.40
C THR A 106 -2.11 2.75 -13.02
N PRO A 107 -1.73 2.56 -11.75
CA PRO A 107 -0.35 2.81 -11.36
C PRO A 107 0.63 1.95 -12.15
N ALA A 108 1.74 2.55 -12.53
CA ALA A 108 2.81 1.89 -13.26
C ALA A 108 4.17 2.36 -12.74
N ALA A 109 5.19 1.53 -12.95
CA ALA A 109 6.55 1.87 -12.55
C ALA A 109 7.10 3.01 -13.40
N GLY A 110 7.92 3.85 -12.78
CA GLY A 110 8.60 4.95 -13.46
C GLY A 110 7.94 6.31 -13.25
N PRO A 111 8.60 7.38 -13.73
CA PRO A 111 8.06 8.73 -13.62
C PRO A 111 6.95 9.00 -14.65
N CYS A 112 6.26 10.11 -14.48
CA CYS A 112 5.32 10.59 -15.47
C CYS A 112 6.01 10.80 -16.83
N PRO A 113 5.37 10.41 -17.90
CA PRO A 113 5.93 10.62 -19.25
C PRO A 113 6.04 12.09 -19.62
#